data_d6680704ac3e834ac7175a9ddccdbd14
#
_entry.id   d6680704ac3e834ac7175a9ddccdbd14
#
_cell.length_a   1.000
_cell.length_b   1.000
_cell.length_c   1.000
_cell.angle_alpha   90.00
_cell.angle_beta   90.00
_cell.angle_gamma   90.00
#
_symmetry.space_group_name_H-M   'P 1'
#
loop_
_entity.id
_entity.type
_entity.pdbx_description
1 polymer ?
#
loop_
_entity_poly.entity_id
_entity_poly.type
_entity_poly.pdbx_seq_one_letter_code
_entity_poly.pdbx_strand_id
1 'polypeptide(L)'
;MSITLNKFLKRKGYSSVKLIFLETKHYLIEAKVNGVSGRFILDTGASNSCVCTTLENNFNIISKETIEKASSATSEISNTKISKNNTIQIGKWENKINLITFDMSHINHALNEKKINSVSGIIGADILKKSKAILDYNKNKLYIKLWSNRF
;
A
#
# COMPACT_ATOMS: atom_id res chain seq x y z
N MET A 1 3.34 -36.09 6.74
CA MET A 1 4.06 -35.06 5.97
C MET A 1 3.56 -33.67 6.32
N SER A 2 4.45 -32.76 6.65
CA SER A 2 4.10 -31.38 6.96
C SER A 2 3.71 -30.61 5.71
N ILE A 3 2.68 -29.77 5.82
CA ILE A 3 2.30 -28.84 4.76
C ILE A 3 3.02 -27.50 4.98
N THR A 4 3.52 -26.88 3.93
CA THR A 4 4.11 -25.56 4.03
C THR A 4 3.02 -24.50 4.16
N LEU A 5 3.35 -23.36 4.79
CA LEU A 5 2.43 -22.23 4.91
C LEU A 5 1.92 -21.80 3.53
N ASN A 6 2.80 -21.72 2.55
CA ASN A 6 2.43 -21.34 1.19
C ASN A 6 1.37 -22.28 0.58
N LYS A 7 1.59 -23.59 0.70
CA LYS A 7 0.61 -24.57 0.20
C LYS A 7 -0.73 -24.48 0.93
N PHE A 8 -0.67 -24.32 2.25
CA PHE A 8 -1.87 -24.18 3.07
C PHE A 8 -2.68 -22.95 2.67
N LEU A 9 -2.02 -21.80 2.56
CA LEU A 9 -2.70 -20.55 2.20
C LEU A 9 -3.23 -20.55 0.76
N LYS A 10 -2.50 -21.15 -0.17
CA LYS A 10 -3.01 -21.33 -1.54
C LYS A 10 -4.32 -22.11 -1.58
N ARG A 11 -4.43 -23.17 -0.78
CA ARG A 11 -5.68 -23.94 -0.65
C ARG A 11 -6.81 -23.13 -0.05
N LYS A 12 -6.47 -22.10 0.73
CA LYS A 12 -7.44 -21.18 1.35
C LYS A 12 -7.79 -19.98 0.46
N GLY A 13 -7.31 -19.95 -0.77
CA GLY A 13 -7.62 -18.89 -1.73
C GLY A 13 -6.67 -17.69 -1.69
N TYR A 14 -5.50 -17.85 -1.08
CA TYR A 14 -4.49 -16.80 -1.02
C TYR A 14 -3.51 -16.88 -2.19
N SER A 15 -3.06 -15.72 -2.62
CA SER A 15 -1.91 -15.54 -3.49
C SER A 15 -0.83 -14.80 -2.73
N SER A 16 0.42 -14.97 -3.12
CA SER A 16 1.52 -14.27 -2.47
C SER A 16 2.22 -13.30 -3.41
N VAL A 17 2.70 -12.19 -2.86
CA VAL A 17 3.60 -11.27 -3.54
C VAL A 17 4.87 -11.11 -2.72
N LYS A 18 5.99 -10.92 -3.43
CA LYS A 18 7.29 -10.71 -2.78
C LYS A 18 7.39 -9.30 -2.24
N LEU A 19 8.00 -9.18 -1.08
CA LEU A 19 8.34 -7.90 -0.47
C LEU A 19 9.86 -7.71 -0.50
N ILE A 20 10.29 -6.46 -0.65
CA ILE A 20 11.70 -6.10 -0.58
C ILE A 20 11.95 -5.49 0.80
N PHE A 21 12.80 -6.12 1.61
CA PHE A 21 13.18 -5.61 2.92
C PHE A 21 14.37 -4.69 2.79
N LEU A 22 14.19 -3.43 3.14
CA LEU A 22 15.22 -2.39 3.03
C LEU A 22 16.11 -2.33 4.27
N GLU A 23 17.31 -1.74 4.11
CA GLU A 23 18.21 -1.46 5.25
C GLU A 23 17.54 -0.60 6.32
N THR A 24 16.61 0.25 5.94
CA THR A 24 15.79 1.06 6.85
C THR A 24 14.76 0.25 7.61
N LYS A 25 14.70 -1.07 7.37
CA LYS A 25 13.74 -2.01 7.98
C LYS A 25 12.28 -1.77 7.56
N HIS A 26 12.09 -1.09 6.45
CA HIS A 26 10.79 -0.97 5.78
C HIS A 26 10.66 -2.04 4.70
N TYR A 27 9.44 -2.44 4.43
CA TYR A 27 9.11 -3.24 3.24
C TYR A 27 8.70 -2.35 2.09
N LEU A 28 9.19 -2.67 0.89
CA LEU A 28 8.65 -2.16 -0.36
C LEU A 28 7.76 -3.23 -1.01
N ILE A 29 6.68 -2.78 -1.59
CA ILE A 29 5.76 -3.60 -2.37
C ILE A 29 5.49 -2.93 -3.71
N GLU A 30 5.43 -3.72 -4.77
CA GLU A 30 4.99 -3.25 -6.07
C GLU A 30 3.48 -3.34 -6.18
N ALA A 31 2.86 -2.29 -6.67
CA ALA A 31 1.42 -2.24 -6.89
C ALA A 31 1.11 -1.35 -8.09
N LYS A 32 -0.10 -1.51 -8.63
CA LYS A 32 -0.61 -0.62 -9.68
C LYS A 32 -1.77 0.21 -9.12
N VAL A 33 -1.71 1.49 -9.37
CA VAL A 33 -2.82 2.40 -9.08
C VAL A 33 -3.36 2.90 -10.42
N ASN A 34 -4.64 2.69 -10.65
CA ASN A 34 -5.30 3.05 -11.93
C ASN A 34 -4.53 2.53 -13.15
N GLY A 35 -3.99 1.31 -13.04
CA GLY A 35 -3.25 0.63 -14.11
C GLY A 35 -1.77 1.02 -14.23
N VAL A 36 -1.28 1.94 -13.41
CA VAL A 36 0.10 2.45 -13.47
C VAL A 36 0.92 1.86 -12.33
N SER A 37 2.06 1.26 -12.65
CA SER A 37 2.94 0.62 -11.66
C SER A 37 3.66 1.65 -10.80
N GLY A 38 3.83 1.31 -9.54
CA GLY A 38 4.62 2.08 -8.59
C GLY A 38 5.19 1.20 -7.49
N ARG A 39 6.09 1.78 -6.70
CA ARG A 39 6.65 1.14 -5.51
C ARG A 39 6.19 1.88 -4.28
N PHE A 40 5.72 1.13 -3.32
CA PHE A 40 5.07 1.67 -2.12
C PHE A 40 5.75 1.11 -0.88
N ILE A 41 5.79 1.91 0.16
CA ILE A 41 6.13 1.40 1.50
C ILE A 41 4.91 0.64 2.02
N LEU A 42 5.12 -0.57 2.51
CA LEU A 42 4.11 -1.32 3.23
C LEU A 42 4.16 -0.93 4.70
N ASP A 43 3.13 -0.27 5.19
CA ASP A 43 3.10 0.25 6.56
C ASP A 43 1.81 -0.17 7.26
N THR A 44 1.91 -1.17 8.13
CA THR A 44 0.77 -1.69 8.90
C THR A 44 0.24 -0.67 9.90
N GLY A 45 1.04 0.33 10.26
CA GLY A 45 0.66 1.42 11.18
C GLY A 45 -0.04 2.60 10.50
N ALA A 46 0.02 2.68 9.16
CA ALA A 46 -0.71 3.71 8.43
C ALA A 46 -2.17 3.31 8.28
N SER A 47 -3.09 4.10 8.79
CA SER A 47 -4.52 3.80 8.72
C SER A 47 -5.09 3.94 7.30
N ASN A 48 -4.52 4.84 6.50
CA ASN A 48 -4.94 5.10 5.14
C ASN A 48 -3.76 4.95 4.17
N SER A 49 -4.01 4.32 3.04
CA SER A 49 -3.05 4.27 1.95
C SER A 49 -2.99 5.61 1.23
N CYS A 50 -1.81 5.98 0.76
CA CYS A 50 -1.62 7.27 0.14
C CYS A 50 -0.71 7.19 -1.09
N VAL A 51 -0.82 8.22 -1.93
CA VAL A 51 0.05 8.46 -3.07
C VAL A 51 0.66 9.85 -2.92
N CYS A 52 1.91 9.99 -3.33
CA CYS A 52 2.59 11.26 -3.30
C CYS A 52 1.86 12.29 -4.16
N THR A 53 1.61 13.48 -3.63
CA THR A 53 0.89 14.56 -4.33
C THR A 53 1.50 14.88 -5.69
N THR A 54 2.82 14.84 -5.80
CA THR A 54 3.53 15.13 -7.06
C THR A 54 3.29 14.08 -8.14
N LEU A 55 2.74 12.92 -7.79
CA LEU A 55 2.48 11.81 -8.71
C LEU A 55 1.00 11.63 -9.06
N GLU A 56 0.13 12.54 -8.66
CA GLU A 56 -1.30 12.45 -8.95
C GLU A 56 -1.57 12.27 -10.46
N ASN A 57 -0.92 13.07 -11.29
CA ASN A 57 -1.10 12.97 -12.75
C ASN A 57 -0.56 11.65 -13.30
N ASN A 58 0.56 11.17 -12.78
CA ASN A 58 1.15 9.90 -13.21
C ASN A 58 0.21 8.71 -12.97
N PHE A 59 -0.53 8.74 -11.88
CA PHE A 59 -1.46 7.68 -11.50
C PHE A 59 -2.91 7.97 -11.87
N ASN A 60 -3.16 9.00 -12.67
CA ASN A 60 -4.51 9.40 -13.08
C ASN A 60 -5.44 9.61 -11.89
N ILE A 61 -4.93 10.21 -10.83
CA ILE A 61 -5.68 10.47 -9.60
C ILE A 61 -6.35 11.82 -9.70
N ILE A 62 -7.65 11.85 -9.40
CA ILE A 62 -8.43 13.06 -9.24
C ILE A 62 -8.70 13.23 -7.74
N SER A 63 -8.07 14.21 -7.14
CA SER A 63 -8.19 14.48 -5.71
C SER A 63 -9.02 15.73 -5.45
N LYS A 64 -9.68 15.75 -4.30
CA LYS A 64 -10.43 16.90 -3.78
C LYS A 64 -9.90 17.24 -2.41
N GLU A 65 -9.79 18.55 -2.12
CA GLU A 65 -9.46 19.00 -0.78
C GLU A 65 -10.52 18.53 0.21
N THR A 66 -10.05 18.03 1.35
CA THR A 66 -10.96 17.67 2.42
C THR A 66 -11.39 18.94 3.15
N ILE A 67 -12.69 19.15 3.24
CA ILE A 67 -13.28 20.22 4.05
C ILE A 67 -13.17 19.87 5.54
N GLU A 68 -13.08 18.59 5.87
CA GLU A 68 -12.84 18.14 7.23
C GLU A 68 -11.35 18.23 7.53
N LYS A 69 -10.97 19.24 8.28
CA LYS A 69 -9.70 19.21 9.00
C LYS A 69 -9.71 17.92 9.81
N ALA A 70 -8.93 16.94 9.40
CA ALA A 70 -8.72 15.77 10.23
C ALA A 70 -8.39 16.30 11.62
N SER A 71 -9.20 15.92 12.61
CA SER A 71 -9.08 16.36 13.99
C SER A 71 -7.84 15.75 14.68
N SER A 72 -6.82 15.41 13.92
CA SER A 72 -5.53 15.04 14.47
C SER A 72 -4.85 16.32 14.99
N ALA A 73 -4.40 16.23 16.22
CA ALA A 73 -3.76 17.33 16.96
C ALA A 73 -2.44 17.83 16.35
N THR A 74 -2.11 17.47 15.13
CA THR A 74 -0.93 17.95 14.42
C THR A 74 -1.37 18.75 13.21
N SER A 75 -1.12 20.05 13.27
CA SER A 75 -1.36 21.04 12.21
C SER A 75 -0.62 20.76 10.90
N GLU A 76 0.12 19.66 10.79
CA GLU A 76 0.97 19.33 9.65
C GLU A 76 0.25 18.59 8.52
N ILE A 77 -1.01 18.19 8.71
CA ILE A 77 -1.77 17.43 7.69
C ILE A 77 -2.70 18.39 6.89
N SER A 78 -2.40 19.68 6.85
CA SER A 78 -3.26 20.70 6.23
C SER A 78 -3.41 20.59 4.70
N ASN A 79 -2.58 19.73 4.03
CA ASN A 79 -2.57 19.59 2.57
C ASN A 79 -2.96 18.19 2.09
N THR A 80 -3.67 17.44 2.91
CA THR A 80 -4.14 16.11 2.55
C THR A 80 -5.41 16.22 1.71
N LYS A 81 -5.40 15.57 0.55
CA LYS A 81 -6.56 15.48 -0.32
C LYS A 81 -7.04 14.04 -0.39
N ILE A 82 -8.33 13.86 -0.66
CA ILE A 82 -8.92 12.52 -0.84
C ILE A 82 -9.28 12.33 -2.31
N SER A 83 -8.93 11.17 -2.83
CA SER A 83 -9.35 10.70 -4.15
C SER A 83 -10.18 9.44 -4.00
N LYS A 84 -11.38 9.43 -4.58
CA LYS A 84 -12.32 8.31 -4.48
C LYS A 84 -12.29 7.43 -5.72
N ASN A 85 -12.67 6.17 -5.53
CA ASN A 85 -12.87 5.20 -6.60
C ASN A 85 -11.62 4.92 -7.46
N ASN A 86 -10.48 4.86 -6.82
CA ASN A 86 -9.26 4.43 -7.50
C ASN A 86 -9.19 2.91 -7.55
N THR A 87 -8.57 2.38 -8.58
CA THR A 87 -8.28 0.95 -8.68
C THR A 87 -6.89 0.69 -8.15
N ILE A 88 -6.79 -0.24 -7.20
CA ILE A 88 -5.50 -0.75 -6.69
C ILE A 88 -5.35 -2.20 -7.09
N GLN A 89 -4.19 -2.57 -7.62
CA GLN A 89 -3.86 -3.95 -7.96
C GLN A 89 -2.54 -4.34 -7.31
N ILE A 90 -2.56 -5.42 -6.56
CA ILE A 90 -1.38 -6.01 -5.92
C ILE A 90 -1.34 -7.48 -6.34
N GLY A 91 -0.35 -7.83 -7.19
CA GLY A 91 -0.32 -9.15 -7.79
C GLY A 91 -1.63 -9.45 -8.54
N LYS A 92 -2.30 -10.52 -8.17
CA LYS A 92 -3.58 -10.95 -8.77
C LYS A 92 -4.81 -10.32 -8.11
N TRP A 93 -4.64 -9.60 -7.02
CA TRP A 93 -5.73 -8.97 -6.30
C TRP A 93 -5.97 -7.55 -6.83
N GLU A 94 -7.22 -7.23 -7.06
CA GLU A 94 -7.64 -5.92 -7.54
C GLU A 94 -8.91 -5.48 -6.82
N ASN A 95 -8.98 -4.21 -6.45
CA ASN A 95 -10.16 -3.66 -5.80
C ASN A 95 -10.24 -2.14 -5.97
N LYS A 96 -11.39 -1.58 -5.67
CA LYS A 96 -11.59 -0.13 -5.59
C LYS A 96 -11.23 0.36 -4.20
N ILE A 97 -10.60 1.53 -4.15
CA ILE A 97 -10.18 2.14 -2.89
C ILE A 97 -10.20 3.66 -2.97
N ASN A 98 -10.42 4.29 -1.84
CA ASN A 98 -10.16 5.70 -1.67
C ASN A 98 -8.73 5.90 -1.23
N LEU A 99 -8.03 6.82 -1.87
CA LEU A 99 -6.64 7.12 -1.58
C LEU A 99 -6.51 8.54 -1.05
N ILE A 100 -5.56 8.73 -0.17
CA ILE A 100 -5.13 10.04 0.27
C ILE A 100 -3.93 10.45 -0.57
N THR A 101 -3.86 11.70 -0.97
CA THR A 101 -2.64 12.25 -1.55
C THR A 101 -1.99 13.19 -0.54
N PHE A 102 -0.70 13.05 -0.39
CA PHE A 102 0.01 13.84 0.59
C PHE A 102 1.47 14.05 0.19
N ASP A 103 2.09 15.11 0.68
CA ASP A 103 3.48 15.42 0.37
C ASP A 103 4.42 14.44 1.10
N MET A 104 5.12 13.64 0.32
CA MET A 104 6.08 12.65 0.82
C MET A 104 7.54 13.09 0.65
N SER A 105 7.79 14.36 0.39
CA SER A 105 9.15 14.85 0.12
C SER A 105 10.13 14.55 1.25
N HIS A 106 9.72 14.66 2.51
CA HIS A 106 10.56 14.32 3.66
C HIS A 106 10.92 12.84 3.69
N ILE A 107 9.95 11.97 3.44
CA ILE A 107 10.16 10.52 3.43
C ILE A 107 11.12 10.15 2.30
N ASN A 108 10.88 10.66 1.10
CA ASN A 108 11.71 10.37 -0.06
C ASN A 108 13.13 10.96 0.08
N HIS A 109 13.26 12.12 0.69
CA HIS A 109 14.56 12.70 0.98
C HIS A 109 15.37 11.78 1.91
N ALA A 110 14.76 11.30 2.99
CA ALA A 110 15.42 10.38 3.92
C ALA A 110 15.82 9.07 3.26
N LEU A 111 14.98 8.52 2.36
CA LEU A 111 15.31 7.32 1.59
C LEU A 111 16.48 7.59 0.64
N ASN A 112 16.47 8.71 -0.07
CA ASN A 112 17.50 9.07 -1.04
C ASN A 112 18.87 9.26 -0.36
N GLU A 113 18.92 9.79 0.85
CA GLU A 113 20.16 9.90 1.63
C GLU A 113 20.80 8.52 1.87
N LYS A 114 20.01 7.48 1.95
CA LYS A 114 20.46 6.09 2.09
C LYS A 114 20.59 5.37 0.75
N LYS A 115 20.59 6.10 -0.37
CA LYS A 115 20.68 5.58 -1.74
C LYS A 115 19.52 4.67 -2.11
N ILE A 116 18.37 4.87 -1.49
CA ILE A 116 17.11 4.19 -1.82
C ILE A 116 16.30 5.12 -2.72
N ASN A 117 15.78 4.59 -3.83
CA ASN A 117 14.97 5.37 -4.75
C ASN A 117 13.66 5.83 -4.10
N SER A 118 13.15 6.96 -4.53
CA SER A 118 11.87 7.49 -4.07
C SER A 118 10.73 6.50 -4.27
N VAL A 119 9.80 6.51 -3.33
CA VAL A 119 8.59 5.67 -3.37
C VAL A 119 7.40 6.51 -3.84
N SER A 120 6.41 5.83 -4.38
CA SER A 120 5.20 6.47 -4.94
C SER A 120 4.14 6.75 -3.88
N GLY A 121 4.18 6.03 -2.78
CA GLY A 121 3.20 6.16 -1.72
C GLY A 121 3.36 5.11 -0.64
N ILE A 122 2.28 4.92 0.12
CA ILE A 122 2.21 3.98 1.23
C ILE A 122 0.98 3.11 1.06
N ILE A 123 1.14 1.81 1.25
CA ILE A 123 0.03 0.86 1.38
C ILE A 123 -0.14 0.58 2.86
N GLY A 124 -1.29 0.94 3.38
CA GLY A 124 -1.60 0.90 4.80
C GLY A 124 -2.64 -0.15 5.18
N ALA A 125 -3.12 -0.03 6.40
CA ALA A 125 -4.03 -0.97 7.03
C ALA A 125 -5.38 -1.09 6.31
N ASP A 126 -5.85 -0.05 5.65
CA ASP A 126 -7.10 -0.05 4.89
C ASP A 126 -7.08 -1.11 3.76
N ILE A 127 -6.01 -1.16 2.98
CA ILE A 127 -5.82 -2.15 1.93
C ILE A 127 -5.54 -3.53 2.54
N LEU A 128 -4.70 -3.60 3.54
CA LEU A 128 -4.34 -4.87 4.18
C LEU A 128 -5.56 -5.54 4.81
N LYS A 129 -6.43 -4.78 5.45
CA LYS A 129 -7.67 -5.28 6.00
C LYS A 129 -8.63 -5.76 4.90
N LYS A 130 -8.80 -4.97 3.86
CA LYS A 130 -9.70 -5.27 2.74
C LYS A 130 -9.28 -6.53 1.99
N SER A 131 -7.99 -6.75 1.85
CA SER A 131 -7.42 -7.93 1.18
C SER A 131 -7.21 -9.12 2.11
N LYS A 132 -7.58 -9.00 3.38
CA LYS A 132 -7.36 -10.03 4.42
C LYS A 132 -5.92 -10.52 4.43
N ALA A 133 -4.99 -9.58 4.36
CA ALA A 133 -3.58 -9.85 4.16
C ALA A 133 -2.94 -10.56 5.36
N ILE A 134 -1.96 -11.40 5.05
CA ILE A 134 -1.10 -12.05 6.03
C ILE A 134 0.34 -11.71 5.67
N LEU A 135 1.05 -11.09 6.60
CA LEU A 135 2.44 -10.69 6.41
C LEU A 135 3.36 -11.76 6.98
N ASP A 136 4.22 -12.32 6.12
CA ASP A 136 5.22 -13.31 6.50
C ASP A 136 6.61 -12.67 6.52
N TYR A 137 7.06 -12.29 7.71
CA TYR A 137 8.39 -11.71 7.90
C TYR A 137 9.52 -12.71 7.66
N ASN A 138 9.26 -14.00 7.84
CA ASN A 138 10.29 -15.02 7.65
C ASN A 138 10.67 -15.18 6.17
N LYS A 139 9.67 -15.12 5.29
CA LYS A 139 9.86 -15.30 3.84
C LYS A 139 9.77 -14.00 3.04
N ASN A 140 9.56 -12.86 3.70
CA ASN A 140 9.36 -11.56 3.06
C ASN A 140 8.26 -11.60 2.00
N LYS A 141 7.10 -12.09 2.41
CA LYS A 141 5.94 -12.24 1.53
C LYS A 141 4.69 -11.63 2.15
N LEU A 142 3.84 -11.10 1.30
CA LEU A 142 2.48 -10.72 1.65
C LEU A 142 1.51 -11.69 0.98
N TYR A 143 0.66 -12.33 1.76
CA TYR A 143 -0.41 -13.15 1.25
C TYR A 143 -1.69 -12.34 1.21
N ILE A 144 -2.40 -12.43 0.10
CA ILE A 144 -3.62 -11.67 -0.17
C ILE A 144 -4.71 -12.64 -0.57
N LYS A 145 -5.89 -12.49 0.02
CA LYS A 145 -7.00 -13.39 -0.25
C LYS A 145 -7.72 -12.99 -1.54
N LEU A 146 -7.67 -13.87 -2.55
CA LEU A 146 -8.30 -13.66 -3.85
C LEU A 146 -9.77 -14.06 -3.84
N TRP A 147 -10.10 -15.15 -3.13
CA TRP A 147 -11.46 -15.67 -3.08
C TRP A 147 -11.68 -16.39 -1.76
N SER A 148 -12.92 -16.42 -1.32
CA SER A 148 -13.33 -17.21 -0.17
C SER A 148 -14.01 -18.49 -0.63
N ASN A 149 -13.66 -19.61 -0.01
CA ASN A 149 -14.42 -20.85 -0.20
C ASN A 149 -15.86 -20.60 0.29
N ARG A 150 -16.78 -20.50 -0.65
CA ARG A 150 -18.20 -20.49 -0.35
C ARG A 150 -18.68 -21.95 -0.30
N PHE A 151 -18.41 -22.58 0.78
CA PHE A 151 -19.00 -23.88 1.08
C PHE A 151 -19.26 -23.97 2.57
#